data_449062990ab80f55f477dc1ee098cfe4
#
_entry.id   449062990ab80f55f477dc1ee098cfe4
#
_cell.length_a   1.000
_cell.length_b   1.000
_cell.length_c   1.000
_cell.angle_alpha   90.00
_cell.angle_beta   90.00
_cell.angle_gamma   90.00
#
_symmetry.space_group_name_H-M   'P 1'
#
loop_
_entity.id
_entity.type
_entity.pdbx_description
1 polymer ?
#
loop_
_entity_poly.entity_id
_entity_poly.type
_entity_poly.pdbx_seq_one_letter_code
_entity_poly.pdbx_strand_id
1 'polypeptide(L)'
;MISIGVQTKDVINDNHPEEGFAILKRAGFSCADFSLNGYLLNTSLYKSELNDFFDKTIQELEQFFTPHKLGAQAAGITINQMHMPYPIYLPGADRELNDYLWGQVAPKSMAVCAFLGCPYIVIHGFKLAHFLGTEELEWQETAKFIDSIAPIAKEMGITIC
;
A
#
# COMPACT_ATOMS: atom_id res chain seq x y z
N MET A 1 -5.27 5.13 26.23
CA MET A 1 -3.87 4.62 26.09
C MET A 1 -3.44 4.90 24.66
N ILE A 2 -2.25 5.43 24.44
CA ILE A 2 -1.72 5.69 23.09
C ILE A 2 -1.26 4.36 22.51
N SER A 3 -1.72 4.02 21.29
CA SER A 3 -1.20 2.89 20.53
C SER A 3 0.10 3.26 19.85
N ILE A 4 1.10 2.39 19.95
CA ILE A 4 2.40 2.57 19.30
C ILE A 4 2.51 1.53 18.19
N GLY A 5 2.76 1.98 16.97
CA GLY A 5 2.88 1.15 15.79
C GLY A 5 4.25 1.25 15.13
N VAL A 6 4.50 0.32 14.21
CA VAL A 6 5.71 0.26 13.40
C VAL A 6 5.35 -0.24 12.00
N GLN A 7 6.11 0.18 11.00
CA GLN A 7 5.94 -0.31 9.64
C GLN A 7 6.44 -1.75 9.51
N THR A 8 5.73 -2.56 8.75
CA THR A 8 6.01 -4.01 8.59
C THR A 8 7.17 -4.32 7.65
N LYS A 9 7.62 -3.35 6.86
CA LYS A 9 8.72 -3.54 5.91
C LYS A 9 9.95 -4.14 6.64
N ASP A 10 10.54 -5.16 6.03
CA ASP A 10 11.73 -5.87 6.53
C ASP A 10 11.54 -6.61 7.88
N VAL A 11 10.32 -6.63 8.44
CA VAL A 11 9.99 -7.35 9.69
C VAL A 11 9.12 -8.56 9.42
N ILE A 12 8.16 -8.43 8.49
CA ILE A 12 7.24 -9.51 8.14
C ILE A 12 7.80 -10.27 6.94
N ASN A 13 7.94 -11.58 7.10
CA ASN A 13 8.30 -12.51 6.03
C ASN A 13 7.03 -13.18 5.50
N ASP A 14 6.80 -13.16 4.21
CA ASP A 14 5.59 -13.71 3.58
C ASP A 14 5.43 -15.23 3.80
N ASN A 15 6.53 -15.96 3.97
CA ASN A 15 6.46 -17.40 4.25
C ASN A 15 6.07 -17.72 5.71
N HIS A 16 6.34 -16.79 6.64
CA HIS A 16 6.11 -16.95 8.08
C HIS A 16 5.65 -15.63 8.69
N PRO A 17 4.54 -15.02 8.23
CA PRO A 17 4.11 -13.70 8.70
C PRO A 17 3.77 -13.67 10.17
N GLU A 18 3.28 -14.80 10.73
CA GLU A 18 2.96 -14.96 12.16
C GLU A 18 4.16 -14.71 13.07
N GLU A 19 5.36 -15.13 12.65
CA GLU A 19 6.59 -14.91 13.42
C GLU A 19 6.93 -13.42 13.51
N GLY A 20 6.78 -12.69 12.40
CA GLY A 20 7.01 -11.24 12.34
C GLY A 20 6.05 -10.48 13.26
N PHE A 21 4.76 -10.78 13.20
CA PHE A 21 3.77 -10.15 14.09
C PHE A 21 4.01 -10.51 15.56
N ALA A 22 4.43 -11.74 15.86
CA ALA A 22 4.82 -12.13 17.22
C ALA A 22 6.06 -11.35 17.72
N ILE A 23 7.03 -11.05 16.84
CA ILE A 23 8.18 -10.19 17.14
C ILE A 23 7.70 -8.78 17.50
N LEU A 24 6.83 -8.18 16.68
CA LEU A 24 6.27 -6.86 16.95
C LEU A 24 5.59 -6.81 18.31
N LYS A 25 4.79 -7.83 18.63
CA LYS A 25 4.12 -7.91 19.94
C LYS A 25 5.10 -7.99 21.11
N ARG A 26 6.12 -8.84 21.00
CA ARG A 26 7.17 -8.94 22.05
C ARG A 26 7.96 -7.65 22.21
N ALA A 27 8.14 -6.88 21.12
CA ALA A 27 8.77 -5.56 21.16
C ALA A 27 7.90 -4.45 21.77
N GLY A 28 6.64 -4.76 22.14
CA GLY A 28 5.73 -3.82 22.80
C GLY A 28 4.84 -3.02 21.87
N PHE A 29 4.83 -3.31 20.56
CA PHE A 29 3.92 -2.67 19.62
C PHE A 29 2.49 -3.22 19.79
N SER A 30 1.51 -2.36 19.53
CA SER A 30 0.08 -2.71 19.55
C SER A 30 -0.58 -2.63 18.18
N CYS A 31 0.04 -1.94 17.24
CA CYS A 31 -0.45 -1.82 15.86
C CYS A 31 0.70 -1.81 14.86
N ALA A 32 0.34 -2.00 13.60
CA ALA A 32 1.27 -2.01 12.50
C ALA A 32 0.78 -1.14 11.34
N ASP A 33 1.72 -0.51 10.66
CA ASP A 33 1.57 0.11 9.35
C ASP A 33 2.02 -0.92 8.30
N PHE A 34 1.06 -1.48 7.57
CA PHE A 34 1.35 -2.55 6.60
C PHE A 34 1.81 -1.96 5.27
N SER A 35 3.03 -2.28 4.86
CA SER A 35 3.63 -1.72 3.65
C SER A 35 3.48 -2.65 2.45
N LEU A 36 2.83 -2.18 1.39
CA LEU A 36 2.78 -2.88 0.10
C LEU A 36 3.99 -2.58 -0.80
N ASN A 37 4.90 -1.71 -0.37
CA ASN A 37 6.10 -1.36 -1.17
C ASN A 37 7.04 -2.55 -1.43
N GLY A 38 6.96 -3.62 -0.65
CA GLY A 38 7.73 -4.85 -0.87
C GLY A 38 7.28 -5.64 -2.09
N TYR A 39 6.02 -5.50 -2.48
CA TYR A 39 5.41 -6.25 -3.59
C TYR A 39 5.52 -5.55 -4.95
N LEU A 40 5.85 -4.28 -4.96
CA LEU A 40 6.17 -3.51 -6.16
C LEU A 40 7.23 -2.47 -5.80
N LEU A 41 8.48 -2.82 -6.03
CA LEU A 41 9.62 -2.03 -5.57
C LEU A 41 9.75 -0.71 -6.36
N ASN A 42 9.92 0.38 -5.64
CA ASN A 42 10.15 1.70 -6.24
C ASN A 42 11.39 1.74 -7.13
N THR A 43 12.44 0.99 -6.76
CA THR A 43 13.68 0.90 -7.57
C THR A 43 13.44 0.25 -8.93
N SER A 44 12.48 -0.68 -9.03
CA SER A 44 12.05 -1.27 -10.31
C SER A 44 11.15 -0.32 -11.07
N LEU A 45 10.20 0.33 -10.40
CA LEU A 45 9.31 1.31 -11.02
C LEU A 45 10.06 2.47 -11.66
N TYR A 46 11.12 3.00 -11.01
CA TYR A 46 11.96 4.06 -11.60
C TYR A 46 12.74 3.63 -12.84
N LYS A 47 12.81 2.33 -13.11
CA LYS A 47 13.38 1.76 -14.35
C LYS A 47 12.30 1.33 -15.33
N SER A 48 11.03 1.64 -15.06
CA SER A 48 9.86 1.15 -15.81
C SER A 48 9.76 -0.38 -15.81
N GLU A 49 10.27 -1.06 -14.77
CA GLU A 49 10.18 -2.50 -14.60
C GLU A 49 8.98 -2.84 -13.72
N LEU A 50 8.04 -3.62 -14.24
CA LEU A 50 6.91 -4.18 -13.51
C LEU A 50 7.18 -5.64 -13.16
N ASN A 51 6.55 -6.11 -12.08
CA ASN A 51 6.37 -7.52 -11.79
C ASN A 51 4.87 -7.87 -11.93
N ASP A 52 4.55 -9.15 -11.82
CA ASP A 52 3.22 -9.72 -11.98
C ASP A 52 2.40 -9.78 -10.68
N PHE A 53 2.90 -9.23 -9.58
CA PHE A 53 2.24 -9.39 -8.28
C PHE A 53 0.81 -8.86 -8.28
N PHE A 54 0.61 -7.66 -8.85
CA PHE A 54 -0.72 -7.05 -8.96
C PHE A 54 -1.52 -7.51 -10.19
N ASP A 55 -1.03 -8.48 -10.97
CA ASP A 55 -1.83 -9.15 -12.01
C ASP A 55 -2.80 -10.17 -11.38
N LYS A 56 -2.49 -10.64 -10.17
CA LYS A 56 -3.37 -11.50 -9.38
C LYS A 56 -4.77 -10.92 -9.27
N THR A 57 -5.77 -11.79 -9.31
CA THR A 57 -7.16 -11.44 -8.96
C THR A 57 -7.26 -11.01 -7.50
N ILE A 58 -8.33 -10.31 -7.15
CA ILE A 58 -8.58 -9.93 -5.74
C ILE A 58 -8.63 -11.17 -4.85
N GLN A 59 -9.25 -12.26 -5.30
CA GLN A 59 -9.33 -13.51 -4.56
C GLN A 59 -7.94 -14.13 -4.31
N GLU A 60 -7.06 -14.11 -5.29
CA GLU A 60 -5.67 -14.59 -5.13
C GLU A 60 -4.86 -13.71 -4.17
N LEU A 61 -5.07 -12.39 -4.20
CA LEU A 61 -4.46 -11.48 -3.23
C LEU A 61 -4.98 -11.74 -1.81
N GLU A 62 -6.27 -11.94 -1.63
CA GLU A 62 -6.87 -12.31 -0.34
C GLU A 62 -6.30 -13.63 0.19
N GLN A 63 -6.17 -14.64 -0.67
CA GLN A 63 -5.53 -15.91 -0.32
C GLN A 63 -4.08 -15.72 0.11
N PHE A 64 -3.32 -14.91 -0.63
CA PHE A 64 -1.93 -14.59 -0.31
C PHE A 64 -1.80 -13.88 1.04
N PHE A 65 -2.68 -12.91 1.33
CA PHE A 65 -2.64 -12.14 2.57
C PHE A 65 -3.40 -12.76 3.75
N THR A 66 -4.07 -13.91 3.57
CA THR A 66 -4.74 -14.62 4.67
C THR A 66 -3.81 -14.97 5.82
N PRO A 67 -2.59 -15.54 5.60
CA PRO A 67 -1.66 -15.81 6.70
C PRO A 67 -1.23 -14.54 7.45
N HIS A 68 -1.06 -13.42 6.75
CA HIS A 68 -0.74 -12.12 7.36
C HIS A 68 -1.86 -11.65 8.29
N LYS A 69 -3.10 -11.70 7.81
CA LYS A 69 -4.29 -11.36 8.61
C LYS A 69 -4.39 -12.20 9.88
N LEU A 70 -4.27 -13.52 9.71
CA LEU A 70 -4.35 -14.45 10.84
C LEU A 70 -3.17 -14.28 11.82
N GLY A 71 -1.96 -14.05 11.32
CA GLY A 71 -0.78 -13.80 12.14
C GLY A 71 -0.90 -12.53 12.97
N ALA A 72 -1.40 -11.43 12.38
CA ALA A 72 -1.68 -10.19 13.09
C ALA A 72 -2.73 -10.40 14.18
N GLN A 73 -3.84 -11.08 13.86
CA GLN A 73 -4.91 -11.40 14.81
C GLN A 73 -4.40 -12.26 15.99
N ALA A 74 -3.65 -13.32 15.70
CA ALA A 74 -3.10 -14.21 16.72
C ALA A 74 -2.12 -13.50 17.66
N ALA A 75 -1.33 -12.56 17.13
CA ALA A 75 -0.43 -11.74 17.93
C ALA A 75 -1.14 -10.61 18.68
N GLY A 76 -2.42 -10.30 18.40
CA GLY A 76 -3.11 -9.14 18.93
C GLY A 76 -2.49 -7.82 18.45
N ILE A 77 -2.04 -7.77 17.19
CA ILE A 77 -1.57 -6.58 16.48
C ILE A 77 -2.68 -6.11 15.56
N THR A 78 -3.07 -4.85 15.68
CA THR A 78 -4.02 -4.23 14.75
C THR A 78 -3.26 -3.65 13.56
N ILE A 79 -3.64 -4.00 12.34
CA ILE A 79 -3.16 -3.30 11.16
C ILE A 79 -4.00 -2.02 11.05
N ASN A 80 -3.44 -0.89 11.52
CA ASN A 80 -4.19 0.36 11.65
C ASN A 80 -4.06 1.28 10.44
N GLN A 81 -3.03 1.11 9.63
CA GLN A 81 -2.87 1.78 8.35
C GLN A 81 -2.06 0.91 7.39
N MET A 82 -2.14 1.22 6.11
CA MET A 82 -1.42 0.54 5.05
C MET A 82 -0.79 1.56 4.12
N HIS A 83 0.44 1.35 3.69
CA HIS A 83 1.07 2.12 2.62
C HIS A 83 0.87 1.46 1.26
N MET A 84 0.30 2.21 0.33
CA MET A 84 0.24 1.83 -1.09
C MET A 84 1.65 1.80 -1.70
N PRO A 85 1.91 0.99 -2.73
CA PRO A 85 3.16 1.07 -3.48
C PRO A 85 3.45 2.49 -3.99
N TYR A 86 4.71 2.90 -3.95
CA TYR A 86 5.17 4.21 -4.38
C TYR A 86 6.36 4.05 -5.35
N PRO A 87 6.43 4.86 -6.42
CA PRO A 87 5.48 5.90 -6.84
C PRO A 87 4.23 5.33 -7.52
N ILE A 88 3.11 6.05 -7.44
CA ILE A 88 1.87 5.69 -8.13
C ILE A 88 1.74 6.39 -9.50
N TYR A 89 2.69 7.25 -9.84
CA TYR A 89 2.82 7.93 -11.12
C TYR A 89 4.29 8.19 -11.41
N LEU A 90 4.70 7.94 -12.65
CA LEU A 90 6.06 8.13 -13.13
C LEU A 90 6.05 9.13 -14.30
N PRO A 91 6.51 10.38 -14.08
CA PRO A 91 6.66 11.34 -15.15
C PRO A 91 7.64 10.83 -16.22
N GLY A 92 7.21 10.87 -17.49
CA GLY A 92 8.03 10.43 -18.62
C GLY A 92 8.05 8.92 -18.86
N ALA A 93 7.39 8.12 -18.01
CA ALA A 93 7.14 6.73 -18.33
C ALA A 93 6.02 6.58 -19.37
N ASP A 94 5.96 5.41 -20.00
CA ASP A 94 4.90 5.07 -20.93
C ASP A 94 3.53 5.19 -20.24
N ARG A 95 2.53 5.60 -21.04
CA ARG A 95 1.17 5.73 -20.55
C ARG A 95 0.66 4.42 -19.97
N GLU A 96 0.97 3.29 -20.59
CA GLU A 96 0.56 1.96 -20.15
C GLU A 96 1.00 1.65 -18.72
N LEU A 97 2.22 2.06 -18.33
CA LEU A 97 2.71 1.90 -16.96
C LEU A 97 1.87 2.69 -15.96
N ASN A 98 1.60 3.97 -16.26
CA ASN A 98 0.80 4.81 -15.38
C ASN A 98 -0.67 4.35 -15.32
N ASP A 99 -1.24 3.91 -16.45
CA ASP A 99 -2.58 3.32 -16.51
C ASP A 99 -2.65 2.03 -15.66
N TYR A 100 -1.60 1.21 -15.65
CA TYR A 100 -1.49 0.03 -14.79
C TYR A 100 -1.44 0.40 -13.30
N LEU A 101 -0.62 1.37 -12.93
CA LEU A 101 -0.52 1.83 -11.54
C LEU A 101 -1.87 2.34 -11.02
N TRP A 102 -2.59 3.11 -11.82
CA TRP A 102 -3.87 3.68 -11.44
C TRP A 102 -5.01 2.67 -11.51
N GLY A 103 -5.07 1.88 -12.58
CA GLY A 103 -6.20 0.99 -12.88
C GLY A 103 -6.11 -0.39 -12.24
N GLN A 104 -4.90 -0.83 -11.87
CA GLN A 104 -4.68 -2.15 -11.27
C GLN A 104 -4.13 -2.05 -9.86
N VAL A 105 -2.97 -1.38 -9.70
CA VAL A 105 -2.26 -1.38 -8.42
C VAL A 105 -3.06 -0.65 -7.34
N ALA A 106 -3.60 0.54 -7.63
CA ALA A 106 -4.32 1.32 -6.64
C ALA A 106 -5.62 0.64 -6.17
N PRO A 107 -6.54 0.18 -7.04
CA PRO A 107 -7.76 -0.51 -6.61
C PRO A 107 -7.47 -1.81 -5.85
N LYS A 108 -6.48 -2.59 -6.30
CA LYS A 108 -6.09 -3.84 -5.63
C LYS A 108 -5.44 -3.62 -4.28
N SER A 109 -4.65 -2.55 -4.14
CA SER A 109 -4.11 -2.14 -2.83
C SER A 109 -5.22 -1.79 -1.85
N MET A 110 -6.28 -1.11 -2.30
CA MET A 110 -7.45 -0.83 -1.46
C MET A 110 -8.22 -2.10 -1.10
N ALA A 111 -8.38 -3.04 -2.04
CA ALA A 111 -9.02 -4.32 -1.75
C ALA A 111 -8.26 -5.10 -0.66
N VAL A 112 -6.92 -5.14 -0.74
CA VAL A 112 -6.07 -5.75 0.29
C VAL A 112 -6.21 -5.01 1.62
N CYS A 113 -6.26 -3.67 1.61
CA CYS A 113 -6.46 -2.85 2.80
C CYS A 113 -7.78 -3.22 3.51
N ALA A 114 -8.89 -3.27 2.76
CA ALA A 114 -10.20 -3.69 3.28
C ALA A 114 -10.17 -5.13 3.81
N PHE A 115 -9.57 -6.06 3.04
CA PHE A 115 -9.46 -7.46 3.43
C PHE A 115 -8.71 -7.64 4.76
N LEU A 116 -7.62 -6.90 4.97
CA LEU A 116 -6.85 -6.92 6.22
C LEU A 116 -7.58 -6.24 7.39
N GLY A 117 -8.72 -5.59 7.15
CA GLY A 117 -9.48 -4.86 8.15
C GLY A 117 -8.82 -3.53 8.55
N CYS A 118 -8.01 -2.99 7.66
CA CYS A 118 -7.29 -1.73 7.84
C CYS A 118 -8.16 -0.54 7.42
N PRO A 119 -8.40 0.46 8.30
CA PRO A 119 -9.29 1.57 7.99
C PRO A 119 -8.64 2.71 7.18
N TYR A 120 -7.31 2.75 7.11
CA TYR A 120 -6.57 3.85 6.49
C TYR A 120 -5.58 3.36 5.46
N ILE A 121 -5.58 3.98 4.28
CA ILE A 121 -4.56 3.76 3.26
C ILE A 121 -3.78 5.06 3.02
N VAL A 122 -2.47 4.98 3.20
CA VAL A 122 -1.54 6.08 2.95
C VAL A 122 -1.11 6.04 1.48
N ILE A 123 -1.27 7.16 0.81
CA ILE A 123 -0.76 7.39 -0.54
C ILE A 123 0.28 8.52 -0.51
N HIS A 124 1.23 8.46 -1.42
CA HIS A 124 2.14 9.56 -1.64
C HIS A 124 1.64 10.40 -2.82
N GLY A 125 1.65 11.70 -2.66
CA GLY A 125 1.37 12.63 -3.76
C GLY A 125 2.40 12.49 -4.89
N PHE A 126 2.06 12.98 -6.05
CA PHE A 126 2.96 12.99 -7.20
C PHE A 126 4.16 13.88 -6.92
N LYS A 127 5.31 13.47 -7.41
CA LYS A 127 6.54 14.21 -7.27
C LYS A 127 7.29 14.31 -8.60
N LEU A 128 7.47 15.51 -9.08
CA LEU A 128 8.26 15.83 -10.27
C LEU A 128 9.67 16.27 -9.86
N ALA A 129 10.35 15.39 -9.13
CA ALA A 129 11.59 15.68 -8.38
C ALA A 129 12.73 16.29 -9.19
N HIS A 130 12.69 16.18 -10.52
CA HIS A 130 13.73 16.73 -11.40
C HIS A 130 13.41 18.13 -11.95
N PHE A 131 12.23 18.66 -11.60
CA PHE A 131 11.79 19.98 -12.06
C PHE A 131 11.55 20.90 -10.88
N LEU A 132 11.98 22.15 -11.03
CA LEU A 132 11.69 23.21 -10.05
C LEU A 132 10.41 23.96 -10.46
N GLY A 133 9.63 24.41 -9.49
CA GLY A 133 8.41 25.18 -9.73
C GLY A 133 7.26 24.36 -10.29
N THR A 134 7.19 23.07 -9.93
CA THR A 134 6.15 22.13 -10.39
C THR A 134 5.08 21.85 -9.33
N GLU A 135 5.15 22.50 -8.18
CA GLU A 135 4.30 22.21 -7.01
C GLU A 135 2.81 22.27 -7.35
N GLU A 136 2.39 23.29 -8.12
CA GLU A 136 0.99 23.40 -8.52
C GLU A 136 0.54 22.24 -9.41
N LEU A 137 1.38 21.82 -10.35
CA LEU A 137 1.11 20.67 -11.20
C LEU A 137 1.07 19.36 -10.39
N GLU A 138 2.00 19.17 -9.46
CA GLU A 138 2.03 18.04 -8.55
C GLU A 138 0.72 17.93 -7.74
N TRP A 139 0.23 19.05 -7.21
CA TRP A 139 -1.05 19.11 -6.51
C TRP A 139 -2.24 18.78 -7.40
N GLN A 140 -2.29 19.33 -8.61
CA GLN A 140 -3.37 19.08 -9.56
C GLN A 140 -3.43 17.59 -9.96
N GLU A 141 -2.29 16.97 -10.27
CA GLU A 141 -2.24 15.56 -10.63
C GLU A 141 -2.55 14.66 -9.43
N THR A 142 -2.07 15.01 -8.24
CA THR A 142 -2.43 14.30 -7.00
C THR A 142 -3.93 14.39 -6.74
N ALA A 143 -4.55 15.55 -6.91
CA ALA A 143 -6.00 15.72 -6.74
C ALA A 143 -6.79 14.86 -7.74
N LYS A 144 -6.41 14.85 -9.01
CA LYS A 144 -7.05 13.98 -10.03
C LYS A 144 -6.95 12.50 -9.65
N PHE A 145 -5.78 12.07 -9.16
CA PHE A 145 -5.62 10.70 -8.69
C PHE A 145 -6.54 10.40 -7.52
N ILE A 146 -6.56 11.25 -6.49
CA ILE A 146 -7.45 11.08 -5.33
C ILE A 146 -8.91 11.02 -5.77
N ASP A 147 -9.35 11.93 -6.65
CA ASP A 147 -10.71 11.95 -7.16
C ASP A 147 -11.08 10.64 -7.90
N SER A 148 -10.11 10.02 -8.58
CA SER A 148 -10.34 8.77 -9.29
C SER A 148 -10.51 7.57 -8.37
N ILE A 149 -9.83 7.55 -7.22
CA ILE A 149 -9.82 6.44 -6.27
C ILE A 149 -10.76 6.62 -5.07
N ALA A 150 -11.18 7.85 -4.77
CA ALA A 150 -12.04 8.16 -3.64
C ALA A 150 -13.40 7.41 -3.66
N PRO A 151 -14.08 7.22 -4.81
CA PRO A 151 -15.28 6.41 -4.87
C PRO A 151 -15.04 4.95 -4.45
N ILE A 152 -13.91 4.36 -4.87
CA ILE A 152 -13.52 2.99 -4.53
C ILE A 152 -13.25 2.88 -3.03
N ALA A 153 -12.47 3.80 -2.48
CA ALA A 153 -12.18 3.84 -1.05
C ALA A 153 -13.47 3.97 -0.21
N LYS A 154 -14.40 4.83 -0.64
CA LYS A 154 -15.70 5.01 0.01
C LYS A 154 -16.53 3.73 0.01
N GLU A 155 -16.60 3.03 -1.12
CA GLU A 155 -17.33 1.76 -1.24
C GLU A 155 -16.75 0.69 -0.31
N MET A 156 -15.43 0.67 -0.16
CA MET A 156 -14.71 -0.27 0.71
C MET A 156 -14.64 0.18 2.18
N GLY A 157 -15.16 1.34 2.52
CA GLY A 157 -15.10 1.88 3.90
C GLY A 157 -13.71 2.29 4.35
N ILE A 158 -12.82 2.66 3.41
CA ILE A 158 -11.42 3.04 3.67
C ILE A 158 -11.29 4.55 3.59
N THR A 159 -10.46 5.11 4.47
CA THR A 159 -10.05 6.52 4.43
C THR A 159 -8.67 6.65 3.77
N ILE A 160 -8.56 7.51 2.76
CA ILE A 160 -7.30 7.87 2.12
C ILE A 160 -6.59 8.92 2.99
N CYS A 161 -5.30 8.72 3.25
CA CYS A 161 -4.43 9.60 4.04
C CYS A 161 -3.21 10.05 3.22
#